data_97283d7344b30aa36bad776323c94919
#
_entry.id   97283d7344b30aa36bad776323c94919
#
_cell.length_a   1.000
_cell.length_b   1.000
_cell.length_c   1.000
_cell.angle_alpha   90.00
_cell.angle_beta   90.00
_cell.angle_gamma   90.00
#
_symmetry.space_group_name_H-M   'P 1'
#
loop_
_entity.id
_entity.type
_entity.pdbx_description
1 polymer ?
#
loop_
_entity_poly.entity_id
_entity_poly.type
_entity_poly.pdbx_seq_one_letter_code
_entity_poly.pdbx_strand_id
1 'polypeptide(L)'
;EPMPLGYSACGEIVAVGHGLEGRFVPGARVAIAGAGLANHAELNLVPENLAATVPDDVSDEQACFGTLGAIALHAVRNLGLQLGDIAAVIGVGLVGQLAARFLNLAGIRVIAFDYDPARLSLAADGGAEMIWNLADGDPAPALADFTAGHGCDGVLIAAATDSSEPFHLAAAIARDRARITLVGLTGTEIPYREFMQKELSLVVSRSYGPGRYDADYEERGMKYPPGYVPWTETRNLKETVRQMSRNRANFLDVESLITHRIPFGKAEQAYAMVTENTEPHLGVVLTYDETVGSDSPRLHLPLASSKAKSSGGCILGVIGAGAFARAMLLPRLKGMKSCRLHTLVTKRSVSAGYSAESFGFEVAATGQDAVLENEDINAVLIATRHAGHAALTAAALAAGKNVLVEKPLALTREELNTVIEARNRSDAFFQVGFNRRFAPMATEVARHLQGRPSPRFVLMRINAGALPADSWQNAPEEGHGRILGELCHFVDLARFWIGAPINSVQAAAATVTQGACDDLTATLRFADGSLATIAYTAKGDSSFSKELFEAYAGGTVVTIDDFR
;
A
#
# COMPACT_ATOMS: atom_id res chain seq x y z
N GLU A 1 -7.37 -1.17 -9.80
CA GLU A 1 -7.63 -1.55 -8.39
C GLU A 1 -8.22 -0.36 -7.65
N PRO A 2 -9.21 -0.56 -6.76
CA PRO A 2 -9.70 0.53 -5.92
C PRO A 2 -8.57 1.02 -5.02
N MET A 3 -8.43 2.33 -4.97
CA MET A 3 -7.43 2.99 -4.15
C MET A 3 -8.11 3.56 -2.90
N PRO A 4 -7.54 3.39 -1.70
CA PRO A 4 -8.06 4.05 -0.51
C PRO A 4 -8.04 5.55 -0.69
N LEU A 5 -9.11 6.22 -0.28
CA LEU A 5 -9.23 7.67 -0.37
C LEU A 5 -8.62 8.35 0.85
N GLY A 6 -8.08 9.55 0.67
CA GLY A 6 -7.39 10.31 1.71
C GLY A 6 -5.88 10.09 1.74
N TYR A 7 -5.16 11.10 2.24
CA TYR A 7 -3.70 11.07 2.42
C TYR A 7 -3.22 12.00 3.54
N SER A 8 -4.14 12.59 4.31
CA SER A 8 -3.85 13.50 5.40
C SER A 8 -4.92 13.34 6.48
N ALA A 9 -4.51 13.00 7.69
CA ALA A 9 -5.43 12.82 8.81
C ALA A 9 -4.75 13.16 10.15
N CYS A 10 -5.55 13.26 11.21
CA CYS A 10 -5.09 13.33 12.58
C CYS A 10 -5.89 12.36 13.44
N GLY A 11 -5.25 11.80 14.45
CA GLY A 11 -5.90 10.87 15.36
C GLY A 11 -5.02 10.52 16.55
N GLU A 12 -5.56 9.66 17.40
CA GLU A 12 -4.89 9.16 18.60
C GLU A 12 -4.19 7.82 18.32
N ILE A 13 -3.01 7.63 18.89
CA ILE A 13 -2.26 6.37 18.79
C ILE A 13 -2.93 5.32 19.66
N VAL A 14 -3.44 4.25 19.06
CA VAL A 14 -4.03 3.11 19.80
C VAL A 14 -3.01 1.99 20.05
N ALA A 15 -2.01 1.85 19.19
CA ALA A 15 -0.93 0.88 19.34
C ALA A 15 0.35 1.34 18.65
N VAL A 16 1.50 0.89 19.15
CA VAL A 16 2.83 1.22 18.63
C VAL A 16 3.54 -0.04 18.21
N GLY A 17 4.18 -0.03 17.05
CA GLY A 17 4.98 -1.13 16.53
C GLY A 17 6.26 -1.35 17.34
N HIS A 18 6.79 -2.57 17.31
CA HIS A 18 8.01 -2.95 18.03
C HIS A 18 9.19 -2.05 17.66
N GLY A 19 9.92 -1.57 18.68
CA GLY A 19 11.10 -0.70 18.54
C GLY A 19 10.78 0.80 18.46
N LEU A 20 9.50 1.20 18.52
CA LEU A 20 9.07 2.61 18.49
C LEU A 20 8.52 3.12 19.82
N GLU A 21 8.48 2.28 20.86
CA GLU A 21 7.86 2.55 22.18
C GLU A 21 8.49 3.75 22.91
N GLY A 22 9.74 4.09 22.58
CA GLY A 22 10.43 5.28 23.12
C GLY A 22 10.16 6.57 22.35
N ARG A 23 9.45 6.52 21.22
CA ARG A 23 9.18 7.67 20.34
C ARG A 23 7.70 8.04 20.28
N PHE A 24 6.85 7.05 20.36
CA PHE A 24 5.41 7.19 20.32
C PHE A 24 4.78 6.50 21.54
N VAL A 25 3.71 7.09 22.07
CA VAL A 25 3.01 6.56 23.24
C VAL A 25 1.54 6.43 22.90
N PRO A 26 0.88 5.28 23.21
CA PRO A 26 -0.57 5.17 23.10
C PRO A 26 -1.27 6.31 23.85
N GLY A 27 -2.33 6.86 23.26
CA GLY A 27 -3.03 8.04 23.76
C GLY A 27 -2.45 9.37 23.26
N ALA A 28 -1.26 9.40 22.63
CA ALA A 28 -0.73 10.62 22.04
C ALA A 28 -1.39 10.91 20.69
N ARG A 29 -1.65 12.21 20.43
CA ARG A 29 -2.21 12.66 19.15
C ARG A 29 -1.12 12.83 18.10
N VAL A 30 -1.40 12.37 16.87
CA VAL A 30 -0.48 12.45 15.73
C VAL A 30 -1.21 12.90 14.45
N ALA A 31 -0.56 13.81 13.73
CA ALA A 31 -0.88 14.06 12.33
C ALA A 31 -0.16 13.03 11.47
N ILE A 32 -0.85 12.45 10.51
CA ILE A 32 -0.35 11.37 9.66
C ILE A 32 -0.47 11.71 8.18
N ALA A 33 0.47 11.19 7.39
CA ALA A 33 0.60 11.46 5.96
C ALA A 33 0.68 10.15 5.15
N GLY A 34 0.38 10.23 3.87
CA GLY A 34 0.62 9.17 2.89
C GLY A 34 -0.63 8.64 2.20
N ALA A 35 -0.62 8.70 0.86
CA ALA A 35 -1.67 8.08 0.04
C ALA A 35 -1.64 6.55 0.20
N GLY A 36 -2.80 5.96 0.54
CA GLY A 36 -2.91 4.55 0.86
C GLY A 36 -2.51 4.19 2.30
N LEU A 37 -2.10 5.17 3.12
CA LEU A 37 -1.66 5.02 4.50
C LEU A 37 -2.49 5.89 5.46
N ALA A 38 -2.55 7.21 5.25
CA ALA A 38 -3.37 8.14 6.02
C ALA A 38 -4.73 8.34 5.32
N ASN A 39 -5.54 7.30 5.33
CA ASN A 39 -6.80 7.26 4.59
C ASN A 39 -7.95 7.85 5.40
N HIS A 40 -9.06 8.13 4.73
CA HIS A 40 -10.33 8.39 5.39
C HIS A 40 -10.87 7.08 5.98
N ALA A 41 -10.43 6.77 7.18
CA ALA A 41 -10.73 5.54 7.89
C ALA A 41 -10.64 5.76 9.41
N GLU A 42 -11.40 4.98 10.18
CA GLU A 42 -11.38 5.01 11.65
C GLU A 42 -10.03 4.56 12.23
N LEU A 43 -9.34 3.65 11.53
CA LEU A 43 -8.00 3.17 11.91
C LEU A 43 -7.06 3.22 10.71
N ASN A 44 -5.86 3.75 10.94
CA ASN A 44 -4.78 3.80 9.97
C ASN A 44 -3.51 3.17 10.54
N LEU A 45 -2.82 2.37 9.74
CA LEU A 45 -1.48 1.87 10.05
C LEU A 45 -0.46 2.66 9.25
N VAL A 46 0.35 3.45 9.96
CA VAL A 46 1.26 4.42 9.34
C VAL A 46 2.70 4.20 9.81
N PRO A 47 3.69 4.24 8.91
CA PRO A 47 5.11 4.21 9.30
C PRO A 47 5.54 5.44 10.10
N GLU A 48 6.57 5.31 10.94
CA GLU A 48 7.08 6.38 11.82
C GLU A 48 7.46 7.67 11.06
N ASN A 49 7.97 7.54 9.84
CA ASN A 49 8.39 8.70 9.04
C ASN A 49 7.23 9.54 8.51
N LEU A 50 6.03 9.00 8.53
CA LEU A 50 4.80 9.66 8.10
C LEU A 50 3.90 10.10 9.26
N ALA A 51 4.45 10.17 10.48
CA ALA A 51 3.73 10.61 11.67
C ALA A 51 4.45 11.76 12.38
N ALA A 52 3.68 12.73 12.87
CA ALA A 52 4.16 13.86 13.64
C ALA A 52 3.26 14.10 14.86
N THR A 53 3.85 14.19 16.05
CA THR A 53 3.13 14.49 17.29
C THR A 53 2.49 15.88 17.21
N VAL A 54 1.25 15.98 17.64
CA VAL A 54 0.46 17.22 17.64
C VAL A 54 0.65 17.95 18.97
N PRO A 55 0.94 19.26 18.98
CA PRO A 55 0.95 20.05 20.20
C PRO A 55 -0.43 20.10 20.87
N ASP A 56 -0.47 20.22 22.20
CA ASP A 56 -1.71 20.16 22.99
C ASP A 56 -2.71 21.27 22.63
N ASP A 57 -2.22 22.42 22.20
CA ASP A 57 -3.01 23.61 21.83
C ASP A 57 -3.46 23.63 20.35
N VAL A 58 -3.15 22.58 19.57
CA VAL A 58 -3.60 22.40 18.18
C VAL A 58 -4.72 21.36 18.16
N SER A 59 -5.86 21.69 17.55
CA SER A 59 -6.97 20.74 17.41
C SER A 59 -6.68 19.66 16.37
N ASP A 60 -7.39 18.52 16.44
CA ASP A 60 -7.27 17.44 15.46
C ASP A 60 -7.71 17.89 14.06
N GLU A 61 -8.73 18.74 14.01
CA GLU A 61 -9.24 19.33 12.77
C GLU A 61 -8.19 20.25 12.10
N GLN A 62 -7.39 20.97 12.88
CA GLN A 62 -6.26 21.74 12.35
C GLN A 62 -5.09 20.83 11.96
N ALA A 63 -4.74 19.87 12.81
CA ALA A 63 -3.60 18.99 12.62
C ALA A 63 -3.79 18.05 11.40
N CYS A 64 -5.02 17.71 11.01
CA CYS A 64 -5.28 16.91 9.80
C CYS A 64 -4.84 17.62 8.50
N PHE A 65 -4.57 18.93 8.50
CA PHE A 65 -3.93 19.64 7.38
C PHE A 65 -2.41 19.49 7.36
N GLY A 66 -1.83 18.71 8.23
CA GLY A 66 -0.38 18.53 8.35
C GLY A 66 0.30 18.17 7.03
N THR A 67 -0.26 17.23 6.26
CA THR A 67 0.29 16.83 4.96
C THR A 67 0.15 17.94 3.91
N LEU A 68 -1.01 18.59 3.84
CA LEU A 68 -1.25 19.70 2.91
C LEU A 68 -0.33 20.88 3.20
N GLY A 69 -0.16 21.20 4.49
CA GLY A 69 0.81 22.20 4.92
C GLY A 69 2.26 21.82 4.62
N ALA A 70 2.62 20.55 4.76
CA ALA A 70 3.96 20.08 4.38
C ALA A 70 4.23 20.20 2.87
N ILE A 71 3.20 19.98 2.02
CA ILE A 71 3.25 20.24 0.57
C ILE A 71 3.52 21.72 0.31
N ALA A 72 2.74 22.61 0.92
CA ALA A 72 2.90 24.06 0.77
C ALA A 72 4.28 24.52 1.28
N LEU A 73 4.71 24.04 2.46
CA LEU A 73 5.99 24.38 3.05
C LEU A 73 7.18 23.92 2.17
N HIS A 74 7.09 22.74 1.59
CA HIS A 74 8.12 22.25 0.66
C HIS A 74 8.19 23.13 -0.60
N ALA A 75 7.05 23.54 -1.15
CA ALA A 75 7.01 24.46 -2.27
C ALA A 75 7.62 25.83 -1.93
N VAL A 76 7.32 26.38 -0.76
CA VAL A 76 7.93 27.63 -0.26
C VAL A 76 9.45 27.49 -0.10
N ARG A 77 9.93 26.35 0.44
CA ARG A 77 11.39 26.10 0.57
C ARG A 77 12.09 26.04 -0.79
N ASN A 78 11.42 25.51 -1.81
CA ASN A 78 11.97 25.44 -3.17
C ASN A 78 12.14 26.83 -3.80
N LEU A 79 11.43 27.86 -3.37
CA LEU A 79 11.67 29.24 -3.81
C LEU A 79 13.04 29.77 -3.36
N GLY A 80 13.53 29.35 -2.18
CA GLY A 80 14.83 29.78 -1.67
C GLY A 80 14.90 31.25 -1.28
N LEU A 81 13.76 31.87 -0.94
CA LEU A 81 13.62 33.28 -0.59
C LEU A 81 14.11 33.57 0.83
N GLN A 82 14.40 34.84 1.09
CA GLN A 82 14.90 35.35 2.36
C GLN A 82 13.98 36.45 2.90
N LEU A 83 14.19 36.83 4.15
CA LEU A 83 13.46 37.91 4.83
C LEU A 83 13.49 39.21 3.98
N GLY A 84 12.31 39.74 3.68
CA GLY A 84 12.14 40.99 2.93
C GLY A 84 11.98 40.81 1.41
N ASP A 85 12.22 39.58 0.87
CA ASP A 85 11.94 39.28 -0.52
C ASP A 85 10.42 39.38 -0.81
N ILE A 86 10.07 39.54 -2.08
CA ILE A 86 8.68 39.60 -2.56
C ILE A 86 8.35 38.31 -3.31
N ALA A 87 7.30 37.64 -2.85
CA ALA A 87 6.77 36.42 -3.50
C ALA A 87 5.38 36.63 -4.06
N ALA A 88 5.15 36.18 -5.30
CA ALA A 88 3.82 36.04 -5.86
C ALA A 88 3.31 34.61 -5.66
N VAL A 89 2.04 34.46 -5.27
CA VAL A 89 1.32 33.17 -5.22
C VAL A 89 0.17 33.21 -6.23
N ILE A 90 0.29 32.42 -7.29
CA ILE A 90 -0.72 32.30 -8.36
C ILE A 90 -1.62 31.11 -8.06
N GLY A 91 -2.89 31.40 -7.78
CA GLY A 91 -3.88 30.46 -7.28
C GLY A 91 -3.83 30.33 -5.75
N VAL A 92 -4.80 30.96 -5.08
CA VAL A 92 -4.93 30.91 -3.61
C VAL A 92 -6.09 30.00 -3.17
N GLY A 93 -6.15 28.79 -3.79
CA GLY A 93 -6.85 27.64 -3.24
C GLY A 93 -6.17 27.17 -1.93
N LEU A 94 -6.56 26.03 -1.37
CA LEU A 94 -6.09 25.55 -0.06
C LEU A 94 -4.55 25.52 0.08
N VAL A 95 -3.85 24.94 -0.90
CA VAL A 95 -2.37 24.88 -0.89
C VAL A 95 -1.75 26.27 -1.05
N GLY A 96 -2.33 27.10 -1.92
CA GLY A 96 -1.88 28.49 -2.11
C GLY A 96 -2.08 29.36 -0.86
N GLN A 97 -3.20 29.20 -0.16
CA GLN A 97 -3.46 29.85 1.14
C GLN A 97 -2.42 29.47 2.19
N LEU A 98 -2.13 28.17 2.31
CA LEU A 98 -1.10 27.67 3.23
C LEU A 98 0.30 28.20 2.86
N ALA A 99 0.63 28.21 1.56
CA ALA A 99 1.91 28.74 1.06
C ALA A 99 2.06 30.25 1.35
N ALA A 100 1.02 31.06 1.10
CA ALA A 100 1.01 32.48 1.40
C ALA A 100 1.25 32.76 2.88
N ARG A 101 0.59 32.02 3.77
CA ARG A 101 0.79 32.10 5.23
C ARG A 101 2.22 31.70 5.64
N PHE A 102 2.78 30.64 5.06
CA PHE A 102 4.18 30.26 5.35
C PHE A 102 5.19 31.30 4.86
N LEU A 103 4.97 31.91 3.71
CA LEU A 103 5.79 33.00 3.20
C LEU A 103 5.74 34.20 4.16
N ASN A 104 4.55 34.61 4.59
CA ASN A 104 4.37 35.69 5.55
C ASN A 104 5.05 35.37 6.90
N LEU A 105 4.89 34.13 7.42
CA LEU A 105 5.58 33.68 8.64
C LEU A 105 7.11 33.70 8.51
N ALA A 106 7.64 33.55 7.30
CA ALA A 106 9.06 33.66 7.00
C ALA A 106 9.53 35.13 6.79
N GLY A 107 8.63 36.12 6.90
CA GLY A 107 8.92 37.53 6.69
C GLY A 107 9.09 37.93 5.24
N ILE A 108 8.50 37.16 4.33
CA ILE A 108 8.46 37.43 2.89
C ILE A 108 7.18 38.19 2.59
N ARG A 109 7.27 39.23 1.78
CA ARG A 109 6.14 40.06 1.36
C ARG A 109 5.36 39.34 0.28
N VAL A 110 4.05 39.10 0.48
CA VAL A 110 3.24 38.23 -0.36
C VAL A 110 2.27 39.02 -1.22
N ILE A 111 2.24 38.68 -2.51
CA ILE A 111 1.21 39.10 -3.46
C ILE A 111 0.38 37.88 -3.86
N ALA A 112 -0.94 37.94 -3.71
CA ALA A 112 -1.84 36.83 -4.05
C ALA A 112 -2.64 37.11 -5.31
N PHE A 113 -2.69 36.13 -6.21
CA PHE A 113 -3.45 36.16 -7.46
C PHE A 113 -4.47 35.05 -7.52
N ASP A 114 -5.72 35.39 -7.81
CA ASP A 114 -6.81 34.42 -8.06
C ASP A 114 -7.92 35.09 -8.88
N TYR A 115 -8.88 34.31 -9.35
CA TYR A 115 -10.13 34.82 -9.94
C TYR A 115 -11.26 34.97 -8.91
N ASP A 116 -11.14 34.32 -7.74
CA ASP A 116 -12.15 34.30 -6.69
C ASP A 116 -11.89 35.40 -5.65
N PRO A 117 -12.77 36.43 -5.56
CA PRO A 117 -12.59 37.50 -4.59
C PRO A 117 -12.61 37.03 -3.13
N ALA A 118 -13.36 35.98 -2.81
CA ALA A 118 -13.44 35.46 -1.44
C ALA A 118 -12.11 34.81 -1.02
N ARG A 119 -11.49 34.08 -1.93
CA ARG A 119 -10.14 33.49 -1.71
C ARG A 119 -9.07 34.57 -1.60
N LEU A 120 -9.18 35.65 -2.37
CA LEU A 120 -8.28 36.80 -2.28
C LEU A 120 -8.43 37.53 -0.95
N SER A 121 -9.65 37.78 -0.48
CA SER A 121 -9.90 38.35 0.85
C SER A 121 -9.28 37.49 1.94
N LEU A 122 -9.48 36.17 1.87
CA LEU A 122 -8.91 35.22 2.85
C LEU A 122 -7.36 35.19 2.79
N ALA A 123 -6.76 35.43 1.63
CA ALA A 123 -5.30 35.56 1.51
C ALA A 123 -4.79 36.86 2.16
N ALA A 124 -5.51 37.99 2.01
CA ALA A 124 -5.19 39.24 2.70
C ALA A 124 -5.29 39.08 4.21
N ASP A 125 -6.35 38.45 4.73
CA ASP A 125 -6.49 38.14 6.15
C ASP A 125 -5.36 37.22 6.65
N GLY A 126 -4.82 36.35 5.77
CA GLY A 126 -3.68 35.48 6.01
C GLY A 126 -2.31 36.14 5.88
N GLY A 127 -2.26 37.47 5.64
CA GLY A 127 -1.04 38.27 5.61
C GLY A 127 -0.47 38.54 4.23
N ALA A 128 -1.24 38.35 3.14
CA ALA A 128 -0.84 38.87 1.83
C ALA A 128 -0.96 40.40 1.83
N GLU A 129 0.13 41.09 1.52
CA GLU A 129 0.17 42.56 1.52
C GLU A 129 -0.52 43.17 0.29
N MET A 130 -0.58 42.42 -0.80
CA MET A 130 -1.29 42.78 -2.02
C MET A 130 -2.10 41.61 -2.53
N ILE A 131 -3.30 41.90 -3.01
CA ILE A 131 -4.16 40.93 -3.71
C ILE A 131 -4.53 41.46 -5.09
N TRP A 132 -4.66 40.57 -6.07
CA TRP A 132 -5.05 40.94 -7.42
C TRP A 132 -6.01 39.94 -8.03
N ASN A 133 -7.19 40.43 -8.44
CA ASN A 133 -8.12 39.60 -9.18
C ASN A 133 -7.69 39.53 -10.64
N LEU A 134 -7.44 38.33 -11.14
CA LEU A 134 -7.00 38.12 -12.54
C LEU A 134 -8.06 38.51 -13.56
N ALA A 135 -9.31 38.69 -13.16
CA ALA A 135 -10.36 39.24 -14.03
C ALA A 135 -10.25 40.77 -14.22
N ASP A 136 -9.51 41.49 -13.37
CA ASP A 136 -9.38 42.95 -13.42
C ASP A 136 -8.32 43.44 -14.46
N GLY A 137 -7.73 42.49 -15.18
CA GLY A 137 -6.77 42.78 -16.26
C GLY A 137 -5.31 42.69 -15.86
N ASP A 138 -4.45 43.50 -16.50
CA ASP A 138 -2.99 43.44 -16.31
C ASP A 138 -2.55 43.96 -14.94
N PRO A 139 -1.88 43.16 -14.13
CA PRO A 139 -1.37 43.56 -12.80
C PRO A 139 -0.10 44.43 -12.87
N ALA A 140 0.55 44.56 -14.03
CA ALA A 140 1.88 45.16 -14.16
C ALA A 140 2.01 46.57 -13.57
N PRO A 141 1.04 47.50 -13.69
CA PRO A 141 1.17 48.84 -13.09
C PRO A 141 1.19 48.78 -11.55
N ALA A 142 0.28 48.02 -10.95
CA ALA A 142 0.20 47.86 -9.50
C ALA A 142 1.43 47.14 -8.93
N LEU A 143 1.93 46.15 -9.67
CA LEU A 143 3.15 45.42 -9.30
C LEU A 143 4.39 46.31 -9.37
N ALA A 144 4.49 47.20 -10.39
CA ALA A 144 5.61 48.10 -10.50
C ALA A 144 5.75 49.00 -9.27
N ASP A 145 4.65 49.51 -8.74
CA ASP A 145 4.65 50.30 -7.50
C ASP A 145 5.04 49.45 -6.28
N PHE A 146 4.47 48.26 -6.13
CA PHE A 146 4.73 47.37 -4.99
C PHE A 146 6.17 46.84 -4.96
N THR A 147 6.74 46.52 -6.13
CA THR A 147 8.08 45.92 -6.29
C THR A 147 9.17 46.96 -6.61
N ALA A 148 8.86 48.25 -6.58
CA ALA A 148 9.74 49.32 -7.02
C ALA A 148 10.29 49.11 -8.46
N GLY A 149 9.49 48.50 -9.32
CA GLY A 149 9.83 48.21 -10.71
C GLY A 149 10.72 47.01 -10.97
N HIS A 150 11.14 46.29 -9.92
CA HIS A 150 12.06 45.14 -10.04
C HIS A 150 11.36 43.82 -10.39
N GLY A 151 10.08 43.66 -10.08
CA GLY A 151 9.34 42.40 -10.16
C GLY A 151 9.52 41.52 -8.91
N CYS A 152 8.86 40.37 -8.89
CA CYS A 152 8.87 39.45 -7.76
C CYS A 152 10.17 38.61 -7.70
N ASP A 153 10.73 38.43 -6.49
CA ASP A 153 11.91 37.61 -6.24
C ASP A 153 11.65 36.12 -6.45
N GLY A 154 10.41 35.68 -6.22
CA GLY A 154 9.96 34.33 -6.50
C GLY A 154 8.48 34.27 -6.85
N VAL A 155 8.10 33.21 -7.58
CA VAL A 155 6.70 32.98 -7.94
C VAL A 155 6.33 31.53 -7.61
N LEU A 156 5.26 31.35 -6.85
CA LEU A 156 4.72 30.03 -6.52
C LEU A 156 3.40 29.84 -7.30
N ILE A 157 3.37 28.82 -8.15
CA ILE A 157 2.18 28.45 -8.92
C ILE A 157 1.47 27.30 -8.20
N ALA A 158 0.32 27.61 -7.56
CA ALA A 158 -0.55 26.65 -6.88
C ALA A 158 -1.92 26.50 -7.56
N ALA A 159 -2.08 27.05 -8.76
CA ALA A 159 -3.30 26.96 -9.55
C ALA A 159 -3.57 25.52 -10.02
N ALA A 160 -4.85 25.16 -10.11
CA ALA A 160 -5.33 23.92 -10.74
C ALA A 160 -6.12 24.30 -12.02
N THR A 161 -5.50 24.09 -13.18
CA THR A 161 -6.05 24.48 -14.49
C THR A 161 -5.38 23.70 -15.61
N ASP A 162 -6.07 23.48 -16.71
CA ASP A 162 -5.47 22.90 -17.92
C ASP A 162 -4.70 23.94 -18.76
N SER A 163 -4.83 25.24 -18.41
CA SER A 163 -4.15 26.34 -19.09
C SER A 163 -2.70 26.49 -18.66
N SER A 164 -1.85 26.96 -19.57
CA SER A 164 -0.46 27.37 -19.31
C SER A 164 -0.32 28.85 -18.94
N GLU A 165 -1.40 29.63 -18.89
CA GLU A 165 -1.40 31.04 -18.49
C GLU A 165 -0.67 31.36 -17.19
N PRO A 166 -0.70 30.49 -16.14
CA PRO A 166 0.09 30.71 -14.93
C PRO A 166 1.59 30.87 -15.19
N PHE A 167 2.16 30.20 -16.20
CA PHE A 167 3.56 30.38 -16.58
C PHE A 167 3.82 31.70 -17.28
N HIS A 168 2.89 32.15 -18.12
CA HIS A 168 2.99 33.45 -18.77
C HIS A 168 2.93 34.59 -17.76
N LEU A 169 1.98 34.52 -16.83
CA LEU A 169 1.89 35.46 -15.72
C LEU A 169 3.16 35.44 -14.86
N ALA A 170 3.63 34.25 -14.48
CA ALA A 170 4.84 34.10 -13.67
C ALA A 170 6.06 34.72 -14.35
N ALA A 171 6.23 34.48 -15.65
CA ALA A 171 7.32 35.10 -16.43
C ALA A 171 7.21 36.63 -16.53
N ALA A 172 5.98 37.14 -16.66
CA ALA A 172 5.75 38.60 -16.76
C ALA A 172 6.12 39.31 -15.45
N ILE A 173 5.69 38.77 -14.30
CA ILE A 173 5.82 39.43 -12.99
C ILE A 173 7.14 39.13 -12.25
N ALA A 174 7.86 38.08 -12.64
CA ALA A 174 9.14 37.71 -12.04
C ALA A 174 10.25 38.73 -12.42
N ARG A 175 11.14 39.02 -11.48
CA ARG A 175 12.39 39.72 -11.80
C ARG A 175 13.37 38.82 -12.57
N ASP A 176 14.47 39.39 -13.05
CA ASP A 176 15.57 38.62 -13.62
C ASP A 176 16.10 37.62 -12.57
N ARG A 177 16.39 36.38 -13.01
CA ARG A 177 16.90 35.27 -12.21
C ARG A 177 16.00 34.82 -11.05
N ALA A 178 14.72 35.19 -11.09
CA ALA A 178 13.76 34.71 -10.10
C ALA A 178 13.55 33.20 -10.22
N ARG A 179 13.15 32.60 -9.10
CA ARG A 179 12.78 31.20 -9.06
C ARG A 179 11.27 31.04 -9.09
N ILE A 180 10.80 30.17 -9.98
CA ILE A 180 9.39 29.78 -10.10
C ILE A 180 9.24 28.36 -9.53
N THR A 181 8.33 28.18 -8.59
CA THR A 181 8.00 26.85 -8.04
C THR A 181 6.60 26.45 -8.45
N LEU A 182 6.47 25.31 -9.13
CA LEU A 182 5.19 24.71 -9.48
C LEU A 182 4.81 23.64 -8.45
N VAL A 183 3.68 23.84 -7.78
CA VAL A 183 3.08 22.86 -6.87
C VAL A 183 1.67 22.46 -7.31
N GLY A 184 1.01 23.31 -8.09
CA GLY A 184 -0.30 23.05 -8.68
C GLY A 184 -0.25 22.11 -9.88
N LEU A 185 -1.39 21.97 -10.53
CA LEU A 185 -1.56 21.23 -11.77
C LEU A 185 -1.95 22.20 -12.88
N THR A 186 -1.10 22.35 -13.89
CA THR A 186 -1.30 23.32 -14.97
C THR A 186 -0.97 22.69 -16.33
N GLY A 187 -1.33 23.38 -17.42
CA GLY A 187 -0.72 23.12 -18.72
C GLY A 187 0.81 23.25 -18.63
N THR A 188 1.54 22.70 -19.59
CA THR A 188 3.01 22.59 -19.54
C THR A 188 3.74 23.40 -20.60
N GLU A 189 3.04 24.28 -21.33
CA GLU A 189 3.65 25.17 -22.31
C GLU A 189 4.32 26.37 -21.61
N ILE A 190 5.64 26.32 -21.56
CA ILE A 190 6.46 27.34 -20.91
C ILE A 190 6.84 28.40 -21.94
N PRO A 191 6.68 29.72 -21.66
CA PRO A 191 7.10 30.80 -22.56
C PRO A 191 8.63 30.90 -22.59
N TYR A 192 9.25 30.07 -23.42
CA TYR A 192 10.70 29.88 -23.46
C TYR A 192 11.48 31.20 -23.65
N ARG A 193 10.97 32.12 -24.47
CA ARG A 193 11.65 33.38 -24.77
C ARG A 193 11.81 34.23 -23.50
N GLU A 194 10.73 34.37 -22.74
CA GLU A 194 10.66 35.16 -21.51
C GLU A 194 11.52 34.52 -20.43
N PHE A 195 11.44 33.20 -20.30
CA PHE A 195 12.27 32.43 -19.36
C PHE A 195 13.76 32.58 -19.68
N MET A 196 14.13 32.50 -20.96
CA MET A 196 15.51 32.66 -21.40
C MET A 196 16.02 34.08 -21.19
N GLN A 197 15.20 35.10 -21.54
CA GLN A 197 15.60 36.50 -21.41
C GLN A 197 15.85 36.92 -19.95
N LYS A 198 15.02 36.45 -19.03
CA LYS A 198 15.15 36.72 -17.59
C LYS A 198 15.98 35.68 -16.84
N GLU A 199 16.52 34.67 -17.51
CA GLU A 199 17.27 33.55 -16.87
C GLU A 199 16.49 32.93 -15.68
N LEU A 200 15.17 32.67 -15.89
CA LEU A 200 14.30 32.15 -14.87
C LEU A 200 14.57 30.67 -14.58
N SER A 201 14.50 30.28 -13.30
CA SER A 201 14.61 28.88 -12.87
C SER A 201 13.25 28.31 -12.51
N LEU A 202 12.89 27.13 -13.08
CA LEU A 202 11.67 26.41 -12.74
C LEU A 202 11.99 25.19 -11.87
N VAL A 203 11.31 25.08 -10.74
CA VAL A 203 11.37 23.91 -9.84
C VAL A 203 9.99 23.31 -9.70
N VAL A 204 9.83 22.05 -10.08
CA VAL A 204 8.60 21.29 -9.79
C VAL A 204 8.69 20.74 -8.39
N SER A 205 7.77 21.15 -7.51
CA SER A 205 7.75 20.73 -6.12
C SER A 205 7.10 19.35 -5.97
N ARG A 206 7.88 18.38 -5.49
CA ARG A 206 7.40 17.00 -5.34
C ARG A 206 6.72 16.77 -4.00
N SER A 207 5.39 16.86 -3.97
CA SER A 207 4.57 16.55 -2.80
C SER A 207 5.09 17.25 -1.52
N TYR A 208 5.21 16.53 -0.39
CA TYR A 208 5.66 17.09 0.88
C TYR A 208 7.19 16.99 1.11
N GLY A 209 7.96 16.63 0.09
CA GLY A 209 9.42 16.78 0.08
C GLY A 209 10.22 15.50 -0.01
N PRO A 210 11.55 15.58 0.24
CA PRO A 210 12.45 14.43 0.18
C PRO A 210 12.05 13.31 1.13
N GLY A 211 12.05 12.08 0.63
CA GLY A 211 11.51 10.87 1.27
C GLY A 211 10.31 10.33 0.51
N ARG A 212 9.53 11.19 -0.11
CA ARG A 212 8.34 10.80 -0.86
C ARG A 212 8.68 9.90 -2.06
N TYR A 213 7.98 8.77 -2.17
CA TYR A 213 8.20 7.69 -3.15
C TYR A 213 9.49 6.89 -2.94
N ASP A 214 10.18 7.06 -1.81
CA ASP A 214 11.29 6.20 -1.40
C ASP A 214 10.79 5.21 -0.35
N ALA A 215 10.57 3.96 -0.75
CA ALA A 215 10.07 2.90 0.14
C ALA A 215 11.02 2.63 1.32
N ASP A 216 12.34 2.81 1.14
CA ASP A 216 13.29 2.65 2.23
C ASP A 216 13.08 3.73 3.30
N TYR A 217 12.76 4.95 2.88
CA TYR A 217 12.46 6.04 3.78
C TYR A 217 11.04 5.94 4.37
N GLU A 218 9.99 5.85 3.51
CA GLU A 218 8.60 5.87 3.95
C GLU A 218 8.23 4.60 4.74
N GLU A 219 8.59 3.40 4.26
CA GLU A 219 8.08 2.14 4.81
C GLU A 219 9.08 1.44 5.75
N ARG A 220 10.40 1.51 5.45
CA ARG A 220 11.44 0.81 6.21
C ARG A 220 12.11 1.66 7.28
N GLY A 221 11.72 2.93 7.40
CA GLY A 221 12.18 3.83 8.45
C GLY A 221 13.62 4.34 8.30
N MET A 222 14.26 4.16 7.13
CA MET A 222 15.59 4.71 6.87
C MET A 222 15.58 6.23 7.00
N LYS A 223 16.70 6.80 7.44
CA LYS A 223 16.84 8.26 7.61
C LYS A 223 17.92 8.77 6.66
N TYR A 224 17.65 9.89 6.01
CA TYR A 224 18.68 10.59 5.24
C TYR A 224 19.64 11.33 6.16
N PRO A 225 20.93 11.45 5.77
CA PRO A 225 21.88 12.27 6.51
C PRO A 225 21.43 13.74 6.56
N PRO A 226 21.18 14.32 7.76
CA PRO A 226 20.61 15.67 7.88
C PRO A 226 21.46 16.78 7.25
N GLY A 227 22.78 16.59 7.13
CA GLY A 227 23.67 17.55 6.48
C GLY A 227 23.48 17.64 4.96
N TYR A 228 22.93 16.59 4.32
CA TYR A 228 22.69 16.55 2.88
C TYR A 228 21.21 16.75 2.53
N VAL A 229 20.32 16.24 3.37
CA VAL A 229 18.87 16.38 3.18
C VAL A 229 18.24 16.94 4.47
N PRO A 230 18.38 18.25 4.71
CA PRO A 230 17.97 18.85 5.97
C PRO A 230 16.44 18.89 6.16
N TRP A 231 15.67 18.93 5.07
CA TRP A 231 14.22 19.07 5.10
C TRP A 231 13.53 17.91 4.39
N THR A 232 13.46 16.78 5.12
CA THR A 232 12.69 15.61 4.68
C THR A 232 11.20 15.85 4.84
N GLU A 233 10.37 15.03 4.20
CA GLU A 233 8.92 15.03 4.35
C GLU A 233 8.47 14.94 5.82
N THR A 234 9.11 14.05 6.61
CA THR A 234 8.84 13.93 8.06
C THR A 234 9.11 15.26 8.78
N ARG A 235 10.20 15.93 8.44
CA ARG A 235 10.56 17.20 9.07
C ARG A 235 9.64 18.33 8.62
N ASN A 236 9.20 18.33 7.36
CA ASN A 236 8.20 19.28 6.87
C ASN A 236 6.84 19.07 7.55
N LEU A 237 6.41 17.82 7.72
CA LEU A 237 5.18 17.48 8.45
C LEU A 237 5.25 17.97 9.90
N LYS A 238 6.32 17.65 10.63
CA LYS A 238 6.54 18.09 12.01
C LYS A 238 6.57 19.61 12.13
N GLU A 239 7.25 20.28 11.22
CA GLU A 239 7.34 21.73 11.21
C GLU A 239 5.98 22.37 10.94
N THR A 240 5.21 21.85 10.00
CA THR A 240 3.85 22.32 9.71
C THR A 240 2.97 22.29 10.98
N VAL A 241 2.90 21.15 11.64
CA VAL A 241 2.08 20.98 12.85
C VAL A 241 2.59 21.89 13.99
N ARG A 242 3.91 22.02 14.13
CA ARG A 242 4.52 22.94 15.11
C ARG A 242 4.13 24.40 14.85
N GLN A 243 4.02 24.80 13.59
CA GLN A 243 3.64 26.18 13.24
C GLN A 243 2.16 26.51 13.51
N MET A 244 1.30 25.49 13.64
CA MET A 244 -0.11 25.65 13.98
C MET A 244 -0.33 26.02 15.47
N SER A 245 0.66 25.80 16.34
CA SER A 245 0.57 26.09 17.78
C SER A 245 0.41 27.59 18.06
N ARG A 246 -0.65 27.94 18.79
CA ARG A 246 -0.98 29.31 19.23
C ARG A 246 -0.08 29.83 20.36
N ASN A 247 0.71 28.97 20.98
CA ASN A 247 1.72 29.36 21.94
C ASN A 247 2.89 30.15 21.32
N ARG A 248 2.83 30.40 20.03
CA ARG A 248 3.79 31.21 19.25
C ARG A 248 3.25 32.61 19.03
N ALA A 249 4.13 33.59 18.96
CA ALA A 249 3.75 34.99 18.67
C ALA A 249 3.09 35.12 17.28
N ASN A 250 3.63 34.36 16.29
CA ASN A 250 3.05 34.19 14.96
C ASN A 250 2.87 32.69 14.70
N PHE A 251 1.70 32.30 14.29
CA PHE A 251 1.35 30.90 14.03
C PHE A 251 0.65 30.72 12.68
N LEU A 252 0.62 29.49 12.18
CA LEU A 252 -0.09 29.10 10.98
C LEU A 252 -1.58 28.97 11.32
N ASP A 253 -2.39 29.95 10.96
CA ASP A 253 -3.84 29.88 11.11
C ASP A 253 -4.44 28.98 10.01
N VAL A 254 -4.84 27.77 10.40
CA VAL A 254 -5.53 26.81 9.55
C VAL A 254 -7.04 26.84 9.80
N GLU A 255 -7.47 27.27 10.99
CA GLU A 255 -8.89 27.31 11.37
C GLU A 255 -9.73 28.13 10.40
N SER A 256 -9.22 29.29 9.98
CA SER A 256 -9.88 30.17 8.99
C SER A 256 -10.03 29.52 7.59
N LEU A 257 -9.31 28.44 7.31
CA LEU A 257 -9.38 27.72 6.06
C LEU A 257 -10.41 26.58 6.06
N ILE A 258 -10.93 26.18 7.23
CA ILE A 258 -11.91 25.08 7.36
C ILE A 258 -13.30 25.63 7.05
N THR A 259 -13.83 25.27 5.88
CA THR A 259 -15.16 25.70 5.45
C THR A 259 -16.25 24.69 5.82
N HIS A 260 -15.92 23.39 5.86
CA HIS A 260 -16.90 22.34 6.11
C HIS A 260 -16.36 21.30 7.10
N ARG A 261 -17.24 20.86 7.99
CA ARG A 261 -17.05 19.77 8.94
C ARG A 261 -18.15 18.75 8.70
N ILE A 262 -17.82 17.60 8.12
CA ILE A 262 -18.80 16.62 7.68
C ILE A 262 -18.54 15.31 8.43
N PRO A 263 -19.55 14.73 9.12
CA PRO A 263 -19.41 13.42 9.74
C PRO A 263 -19.02 12.35 8.72
N PHE A 264 -18.12 11.44 9.09
CA PHE A 264 -17.60 10.39 8.20
C PHE A 264 -18.71 9.54 7.56
N GLY A 265 -19.80 9.28 8.28
CA GLY A 265 -20.97 8.59 7.73
C GLY A 265 -21.65 9.31 6.54
N LYS A 266 -21.27 10.57 6.25
CA LYS A 266 -21.71 11.36 5.09
C LYS A 266 -20.57 11.67 4.13
N ALA A 267 -19.48 10.92 4.16
CA ALA A 267 -18.29 11.17 3.34
C ALA A 267 -18.62 11.20 1.83
N GLU A 268 -19.53 10.35 1.34
CA GLU A 268 -19.97 10.37 -0.06
C GLU A 268 -20.55 11.73 -0.48
N GLN A 269 -21.30 12.39 0.41
CA GLN A 269 -21.84 13.73 0.16
C GLN A 269 -20.71 14.78 0.10
N ALA A 270 -19.70 14.67 0.98
CA ALA A 270 -18.52 15.53 0.94
C ALA A 270 -17.75 15.40 -0.38
N TYR A 271 -17.57 14.16 -0.85
CA TYR A 271 -16.91 13.91 -2.15
C TYR A 271 -17.73 14.44 -3.32
N ALA A 272 -19.05 14.22 -3.33
CA ALA A 272 -19.93 14.77 -4.37
C ALA A 272 -19.85 16.31 -4.41
N MET A 273 -19.91 16.97 -3.24
CA MET A 273 -19.77 18.43 -3.12
C MET A 273 -18.47 18.94 -3.75
N VAL A 274 -17.34 18.28 -3.43
CA VAL A 274 -16.00 18.68 -3.93
C VAL A 274 -15.85 18.39 -5.42
N THR A 275 -16.28 17.22 -5.90
CA THR A 275 -16.08 16.82 -7.31
C THR A 275 -17.01 17.53 -8.26
N GLU A 276 -18.24 17.80 -7.84
CA GLU A 276 -19.27 18.49 -8.64
C GLU A 276 -19.25 20.02 -8.42
N ASN A 277 -18.47 20.50 -7.45
CA ASN A 277 -18.36 21.91 -7.07
C ASN A 277 -19.73 22.57 -6.81
N THR A 278 -20.58 21.87 -6.05
CA THR A 278 -21.98 22.26 -5.83
C THR A 278 -22.12 23.47 -4.93
N GLU A 279 -21.14 23.77 -4.10
CA GLU A 279 -21.07 24.95 -3.24
C GLU A 279 -19.62 25.41 -3.02
N PRO A 280 -19.40 26.70 -2.67
CA PRO A 280 -18.05 27.21 -2.40
C PRO A 280 -17.41 26.46 -1.22
N HIS A 281 -16.24 25.88 -1.44
CA HIS A 281 -15.50 25.14 -0.42
C HIS A 281 -14.00 25.40 -0.51
N LEU A 282 -13.30 25.19 0.62
CA LEU A 282 -11.83 25.27 0.68
C LEU A 282 -11.26 24.11 1.49
N GLY A 283 -11.27 24.17 2.81
CA GLY A 283 -10.90 23.08 3.69
C GLY A 283 -12.14 22.27 4.10
N VAL A 284 -12.20 21.01 3.71
CA VAL A 284 -13.28 20.09 4.07
C VAL A 284 -12.73 19.01 4.98
N VAL A 285 -13.25 18.92 6.21
CA VAL A 285 -12.80 17.96 7.22
C VAL A 285 -13.87 16.90 7.43
N LEU A 286 -13.46 15.63 7.40
CA LEU A 286 -14.30 14.52 7.83
C LEU A 286 -14.08 14.28 9.32
N THR A 287 -15.15 14.30 10.11
CA THR A 287 -15.11 14.09 11.56
C THR A 287 -15.62 12.70 11.92
N TYR A 288 -15.00 12.11 12.94
CA TYR A 288 -15.33 10.76 13.43
C TYR A 288 -15.97 10.86 14.81
N ASP A 289 -16.94 9.98 15.11
CA ASP A 289 -17.57 9.94 16.42
C ASP A 289 -16.58 9.39 17.47
N GLU A 290 -16.49 10.05 18.63
CA GLU A 290 -15.61 9.66 19.75
C GLU A 290 -15.97 8.32 20.40
N THR A 291 -17.12 7.75 20.05
CA THR A 291 -17.70 6.55 20.67
C THR A 291 -17.27 5.22 20.05
N VAL A 292 -16.38 5.22 19.06
CA VAL A 292 -15.82 3.97 18.53
C VAL A 292 -14.84 3.43 19.57
N GLY A 293 -15.36 2.57 20.44
CA GLY A 293 -14.60 1.94 21.53
C GLY A 293 -13.40 1.16 21.00
N SER A 294 -12.45 0.88 21.91
CA SER A 294 -11.17 0.20 21.71
C SER A 294 -11.23 -1.24 21.16
N ASP A 295 -12.40 -1.78 20.90
CA ASP A 295 -12.57 -2.99 20.10
C ASP A 295 -12.36 -2.62 18.64
N SER A 296 -11.20 -2.98 18.11
CA SER A 296 -10.84 -2.78 16.70
C SER A 296 -12.04 -3.06 15.82
N PRO A 297 -12.61 -2.06 15.12
CA PRO A 297 -13.77 -2.28 14.28
C PRO A 297 -13.34 -3.22 13.16
N ARG A 298 -13.75 -4.48 13.30
CA ARG A 298 -13.57 -5.48 12.26
C ARG A 298 -14.59 -5.21 11.20
N LEU A 299 -14.15 -4.90 9.98
CA LEU A 299 -15.06 -4.75 8.87
C LEU A 299 -15.87 -6.06 8.74
N HIS A 300 -17.18 -5.94 8.83
CA HIS A 300 -18.14 -6.98 8.50
C HIS A 300 -19.22 -6.33 7.62
N LEU A 301 -18.96 -6.32 6.31
CA LEU A 301 -19.81 -5.67 5.33
C LEU A 301 -20.65 -6.74 4.61
N PRO A 302 -21.97 -6.85 4.89
CA PRO A 302 -22.87 -7.64 4.07
C PRO A 302 -22.99 -7.02 2.68
N LEU A 303 -22.75 -7.81 1.65
CA LEU A 303 -22.91 -7.41 0.26
C LEU A 303 -24.28 -7.83 -0.23
N ALA A 304 -24.93 -6.99 -1.03
CA ALA A 304 -26.22 -7.33 -1.65
C ALA A 304 -25.98 -8.39 -2.73
N SER A 305 -25.82 -9.65 -2.34
CA SER A 305 -25.72 -10.77 -3.27
C SER A 305 -27.04 -11.54 -3.37
N SER A 306 -27.29 -12.06 -4.56
CA SER A 306 -28.48 -12.84 -4.87
C SER A 306 -28.62 -14.03 -3.91
N LYS A 307 -29.74 -14.11 -3.20
CA LYS A 307 -30.13 -15.23 -2.35
C LYS A 307 -30.28 -16.53 -3.16
N ALA A 308 -29.19 -17.23 -3.35
CA ALA A 308 -29.24 -18.62 -3.75
C ALA A 308 -29.19 -19.48 -2.48
N LYS A 309 -30.35 -19.89 -1.98
CA LYS A 309 -30.44 -20.94 -0.96
C LYS A 309 -30.00 -22.26 -1.61
N SER A 310 -28.74 -22.67 -1.41
CA SER A 310 -28.32 -24.04 -1.67
C SER A 310 -28.49 -24.85 -0.39
N SER A 311 -29.41 -25.77 -0.37
CA SER A 311 -29.55 -26.77 0.69
C SER A 311 -28.46 -27.83 0.52
N GLY A 312 -27.51 -27.94 1.45
CA GLY A 312 -26.62 -29.11 1.60
C GLY A 312 -25.34 -29.10 0.75
N GLY A 313 -24.69 -27.94 0.52
CA GLY A 313 -23.42 -27.83 -0.21
C GLY A 313 -22.27 -27.27 0.62
N CYS A 314 -21.12 -27.08 -0.02
CA CYS A 314 -19.98 -26.38 0.56
C CYS A 314 -20.32 -24.89 0.74
N ILE A 315 -20.31 -24.41 1.98
CA ILE A 315 -20.40 -22.99 2.32
C ILE A 315 -19.01 -22.53 2.73
N LEU A 316 -18.38 -21.74 1.86
CA LEU A 316 -16.96 -21.47 1.91
C LEU A 316 -16.67 -20.07 2.49
N GLY A 317 -15.84 -20.03 3.53
CA GLY A 317 -15.12 -18.85 3.95
C GLY A 317 -13.70 -18.85 3.36
N VAL A 318 -13.21 -17.70 2.92
CA VAL A 318 -11.85 -17.56 2.37
C VAL A 318 -11.06 -16.57 3.21
N ILE A 319 -9.89 -16.99 3.68
CA ILE A 319 -8.95 -16.14 4.43
C ILE A 319 -7.72 -15.89 3.54
N GLY A 320 -7.62 -14.67 3.03
CA GLY A 320 -6.57 -14.24 2.10
C GLY A 320 -7.04 -14.15 0.65
N ALA A 321 -6.78 -13.00 0.02
CA ALA A 321 -7.04 -12.74 -1.40
C ALA A 321 -5.80 -12.13 -2.07
N GLY A 322 -4.64 -12.79 -1.92
CA GLY A 322 -3.39 -12.41 -2.58
C GLY A 322 -3.46 -12.61 -4.09
N ALA A 323 -2.38 -12.23 -4.81
CA ALA A 323 -2.32 -12.30 -6.27
C ALA A 323 -2.67 -13.70 -6.80
N PHE A 324 -2.13 -14.77 -6.20
CA PHE A 324 -2.42 -16.14 -6.61
C PHE A 324 -3.89 -16.51 -6.41
N ALA A 325 -4.46 -16.21 -5.26
CA ALA A 325 -5.87 -16.48 -4.97
C ALA A 325 -6.78 -15.78 -5.99
N ARG A 326 -6.56 -14.48 -6.23
CA ARG A 326 -7.36 -13.68 -7.18
C ARG A 326 -7.20 -14.12 -8.62
N ALA A 327 -6.01 -14.54 -9.05
CA ALA A 327 -5.77 -14.95 -10.42
C ALA A 327 -6.18 -16.41 -10.71
N MET A 328 -6.01 -17.30 -9.74
CA MET A 328 -6.11 -18.74 -9.98
C MET A 328 -7.26 -19.44 -9.26
N LEU A 329 -7.56 -19.07 -8.00
CA LEU A 329 -8.52 -19.80 -7.17
C LEU A 329 -9.92 -19.18 -7.23
N LEU A 330 -10.05 -17.91 -6.90
CA LEU A 330 -11.35 -17.23 -6.76
C LEU A 330 -12.18 -17.22 -8.07
N PRO A 331 -11.60 -17.01 -9.26
CA PRO A 331 -12.37 -17.12 -10.52
C PRO A 331 -12.97 -18.50 -10.75
N ARG A 332 -12.25 -19.58 -10.35
CA ARG A 332 -12.74 -20.95 -10.48
C ARG A 332 -13.82 -21.26 -9.45
N LEU A 333 -13.63 -20.82 -8.22
CA LEU A 333 -14.62 -20.97 -7.15
C LEU A 333 -15.94 -20.26 -7.48
N LYS A 334 -15.88 -19.03 -8.04
CA LYS A 334 -17.05 -18.28 -8.52
C LYS A 334 -17.90 -19.06 -9.53
N GLY A 335 -17.25 -19.90 -10.36
CA GLY A 335 -17.92 -20.73 -11.36
C GLY A 335 -18.53 -22.04 -10.81
N MET A 336 -18.23 -22.42 -9.55
CA MET A 336 -18.65 -23.69 -8.97
C MET A 336 -20.04 -23.62 -8.34
N LYS A 337 -21.04 -24.20 -8.99
CA LYS A 337 -22.43 -24.24 -8.49
C LYS A 337 -22.62 -25.00 -7.16
N SER A 338 -21.69 -25.90 -6.83
CA SER A 338 -21.70 -26.67 -5.58
C SER A 338 -21.06 -25.95 -4.39
N CYS A 339 -20.53 -24.75 -4.60
CA CYS A 339 -19.86 -23.96 -3.59
C CYS A 339 -20.52 -22.59 -3.45
N ARG A 340 -20.97 -22.26 -2.23
CA ARG A 340 -21.49 -20.95 -1.88
C ARG A 340 -20.35 -20.13 -1.26
N LEU A 341 -20.01 -19.00 -1.87
CA LEU A 341 -18.97 -18.10 -1.38
C LEU A 341 -19.56 -17.17 -0.34
N HIS A 342 -19.36 -17.48 0.96
CA HIS A 342 -20.00 -16.74 2.04
C HIS A 342 -19.16 -15.53 2.46
N THR A 343 -17.98 -15.73 3.06
CA THR A 343 -17.18 -14.64 3.63
C THR A 343 -15.78 -14.62 3.05
N LEU A 344 -15.33 -13.44 2.62
CA LEU A 344 -13.94 -13.19 2.24
C LEU A 344 -13.26 -12.30 3.27
N VAL A 345 -12.15 -12.76 3.82
CA VAL A 345 -11.33 -12.05 4.80
C VAL A 345 -10.01 -11.63 4.21
N THR A 346 -9.64 -10.35 4.33
CA THR A 346 -8.30 -9.84 4.05
C THR A 346 -7.86 -8.84 5.11
N LYS A 347 -6.54 -8.60 5.27
CA LYS A 347 -6.02 -7.63 6.24
C LYS A 347 -6.47 -6.19 6.00
N ARG A 348 -6.82 -5.82 4.75
CA ARG A 348 -7.21 -4.45 4.37
C ARG A 348 -8.68 -4.45 3.96
N SER A 349 -9.47 -3.56 4.55
CA SER A 349 -10.91 -3.42 4.30
C SER A 349 -11.25 -3.20 2.82
N VAL A 350 -10.51 -2.32 2.14
CA VAL A 350 -10.70 -2.03 0.71
C VAL A 350 -10.46 -3.27 -0.16
N SER A 351 -9.42 -4.06 0.15
CA SER A 351 -9.16 -5.31 -0.56
C SER A 351 -10.23 -6.37 -0.29
N ALA A 352 -10.77 -6.39 0.94
CA ALA A 352 -11.85 -7.30 1.30
C ALA A 352 -13.12 -6.98 0.51
N GLY A 353 -13.59 -5.73 0.55
CA GLY A 353 -14.80 -5.28 -0.14
C GLY A 353 -14.73 -5.52 -1.63
N TYR A 354 -13.70 -5.00 -2.30
CA TYR A 354 -13.54 -5.16 -3.75
C TYR A 354 -13.45 -6.62 -4.19
N SER A 355 -12.62 -7.42 -3.52
CA SER A 355 -12.47 -8.83 -3.91
C SER A 355 -13.75 -9.62 -3.63
N ALA A 356 -14.43 -9.36 -2.52
CA ALA A 356 -15.68 -10.02 -2.18
C ALA A 356 -16.77 -9.71 -3.23
N GLU A 357 -16.94 -8.46 -3.61
CA GLU A 357 -17.87 -8.04 -4.64
C GLU A 357 -17.52 -8.63 -6.01
N SER A 358 -16.25 -8.52 -6.43
CA SER A 358 -15.78 -9.02 -7.72
C SER A 358 -15.99 -10.51 -7.90
N PHE A 359 -15.83 -11.29 -6.83
CA PHE A 359 -15.96 -12.75 -6.88
C PHE A 359 -17.30 -13.29 -6.39
N GLY A 360 -18.21 -12.42 -5.92
CA GLY A 360 -19.58 -12.79 -5.54
C GLY A 360 -19.69 -13.41 -4.15
N PHE A 361 -18.87 -12.97 -3.19
CA PHE A 361 -19.05 -13.29 -1.78
C PHE A 361 -20.21 -12.49 -1.17
N GLU A 362 -20.82 -13.05 -0.15
CA GLU A 362 -21.95 -12.40 0.56
C GLU A 362 -21.46 -11.41 1.61
N VAL A 363 -20.28 -11.63 2.18
CA VAL A 363 -19.69 -10.82 3.25
C VAL A 363 -18.23 -10.54 2.97
N ALA A 364 -17.81 -9.29 3.17
CA ALA A 364 -16.42 -8.87 3.23
C ALA A 364 -16.04 -8.58 4.68
N ALA A 365 -14.90 -9.11 5.15
CA ALA A 365 -14.45 -8.92 6.53
C ALA A 365 -12.93 -8.73 6.63
N THR A 366 -12.46 -8.18 7.76
CA THR A 366 -11.03 -8.05 8.06
C THR A 366 -10.55 -8.95 9.20
N GLY A 367 -11.45 -9.49 10.02
CA GLY A 367 -11.15 -10.43 11.09
C GLY A 367 -11.41 -11.87 10.68
N GLN A 368 -10.49 -12.78 11.00
CA GLN A 368 -10.65 -14.22 10.73
C GLN A 368 -11.87 -14.84 11.46
N ASP A 369 -12.28 -14.26 12.58
CA ASP A 369 -13.41 -14.72 13.38
C ASP A 369 -14.71 -14.70 12.60
N ALA A 370 -14.85 -13.75 11.64
CA ALA A 370 -15.98 -13.70 10.71
C ALA A 370 -16.17 -14.99 9.88
N VAL A 371 -15.12 -15.80 9.76
CA VAL A 371 -15.14 -17.11 9.12
C VAL A 371 -15.14 -18.23 10.15
N LEU A 372 -14.31 -18.14 11.18
CA LEU A 372 -14.08 -19.24 12.13
C LEU A 372 -15.26 -19.42 13.07
N GLU A 373 -15.89 -18.35 13.54
CA GLU A 373 -17.01 -18.37 14.48
C GLU A 373 -18.39 -18.44 13.78
N ASN A 374 -18.42 -18.30 12.47
CA ASN A 374 -19.67 -18.34 11.72
C ASN A 374 -20.16 -19.78 11.51
N GLU A 375 -21.31 -20.14 12.12
CA GLU A 375 -21.87 -21.49 12.10
C GLU A 375 -22.36 -21.91 10.70
N ASP A 376 -22.73 -20.97 9.83
CA ASP A 376 -23.16 -21.27 8.45
C ASP A 376 -21.99 -21.74 7.57
N ILE A 377 -20.75 -21.37 7.88
CA ILE A 377 -19.57 -21.72 7.11
C ILE A 377 -19.09 -23.13 7.55
N ASN A 378 -19.02 -24.05 6.62
CA ASN A 378 -18.57 -25.42 6.86
C ASN A 378 -17.20 -25.77 6.25
N ALA A 379 -16.65 -24.89 5.42
CA ALA A 379 -15.33 -25.05 4.79
C ALA A 379 -14.56 -23.74 4.75
N VAL A 380 -13.24 -23.81 4.90
CA VAL A 380 -12.33 -22.66 4.88
C VAL A 380 -11.21 -22.88 3.88
N LEU A 381 -11.01 -21.92 2.98
CA LEU A 381 -9.81 -21.82 2.14
C LEU A 381 -8.85 -20.80 2.76
N ILE A 382 -7.63 -21.23 3.07
CA ILE A 382 -6.57 -20.37 3.59
C ILE A 382 -5.56 -20.13 2.47
N ALA A 383 -5.45 -18.85 2.02
CA ALA A 383 -4.60 -18.41 0.93
C ALA A 383 -3.87 -17.09 1.27
N THR A 384 -3.33 -17.03 2.48
CA THR A 384 -2.53 -15.92 3.02
C THR A 384 -1.06 -16.03 2.59
N ARG A 385 -0.17 -15.22 3.18
CA ARG A 385 1.27 -15.48 3.16
C ARG A 385 1.60 -16.66 4.07
N HIS A 386 2.76 -17.28 3.85
CA HIS A 386 3.14 -18.56 4.44
C HIS A 386 3.05 -18.61 5.97
N ALA A 387 3.51 -17.57 6.66
CA ALA A 387 3.54 -17.50 8.13
C ALA A 387 2.16 -17.64 8.81
N GLY A 388 1.08 -17.36 8.09
CA GLY A 388 -0.28 -17.49 8.63
C GLY A 388 -0.90 -18.88 8.50
N HIS A 389 -0.34 -19.76 7.68
CA HIS A 389 -0.99 -21.00 7.28
C HIS A 389 -1.22 -21.97 8.44
N ALA A 390 -0.21 -22.22 9.26
CA ALA A 390 -0.29 -23.19 10.34
C ALA A 390 -1.28 -22.76 11.42
N ALA A 391 -1.17 -21.53 11.92
CA ALA A 391 -2.04 -21.01 12.97
C ALA A 391 -3.52 -20.98 12.55
N LEU A 392 -3.78 -20.46 11.32
CA LEU A 392 -5.13 -20.41 10.76
C LEU A 392 -5.71 -21.81 10.52
N THR A 393 -4.89 -22.75 10.06
CA THR A 393 -5.31 -24.15 9.88
C THR A 393 -5.69 -24.79 11.20
N ALA A 394 -4.86 -24.64 12.23
CA ALA A 394 -5.14 -25.19 13.55
C ALA A 394 -6.43 -24.60 14.15
N ALA A 395 -6.62 -23.29 14.02
CA ALA A 395 -7.83 -22.59 14.48
C ALA A 395 -9.09 -23.06 13.73
N ALA A 396 -9.01 -23.20 12.40
CA ALA A 396 -10.14 -23.65 11.60
C ALA A 396 -10.53 -25.12 11.92
N LEU A 397 -9.55 -26.00 12.09
CA LEU A 397 -9.79 -27.39 12.53
C LEU A 397 -10.39 -27.46 13.94
N ALA A 398 -9.92 -26.61 14.87
CA ALA A 398 -10.49 -26.52 16.21
C ALA A 398 -11.96 -26.01 16.19
N ALA A 399 -12.29 -25.14 15.23
CA ALA A 399 -13.67 -24.68 14.98
C ALA A 399 -14.52 -25.71 14.18
N GLY A 400 -14.01 -26.92 13.93
CA GLY A 400 -14.74 -27.98 13.22
C GLY A 400 -14.95 -27.73 11.72
N LYS A 401 -14.19 -26.82 11.12
CA LYS A 401 -14.31 -26.48 9.69
C LYS A 401 -13.44 -27.40 8.84
N ASN A 402 -13.96 -27.79 7.67
CA ASN A 402 -13.15 -28.43 6.63
C ASN A 402 -12.14 -27.42 6.08
N VAL A 403 -10.87 -27.82 5.92
CA VAL A 403 -9.80 -26.90 5.59
C VAL A 403 -9.09 -27.29 4.29
N LEU A 404 -9.01 -26.33 3.36
CA LEU A 404 -8.05 -26.34 2.27
C LEU A 404 -7.07 -25.17 2.52
N VAL A 405 -5.80 -25.50 2.75
CA VAL A 405 -4.76 -24.49 2.97
C VAL A 405 -3.74 -24.52 1.84
N GLU A 406 -3.32 -23.37 1.35
CA GLU A 406 -2.22 -23.26 0.41
C GLU A 406 -0.88 -23.71 1.03
N LYS A 407 0.01 -24.13 0.17
CA LYS A 407 1.36 -24.56 0.57
C LYS A 407 2.28 -23.34 0.82
N PRO A 408 3.33 -23.47 1.63
CA PRO A 408 3.60 -24.56 2.57
C PRO A 408 2.64 -24.52 3.76
N LEU A 409 2.38 -25.66 4.36
CA LEU A 409 1.49 -25.76 5.52
C LEU A 409 2.04 -25.05 6.76
N ALA A 410 3.35 -25.15 6.95
CA ALA A 410 4.06 -24.63 8.12
C ALA A 410 5.47 -24.22 7.71
N LEU A 411 6.08 -23.28 8.43
CA LEU A 411 7.45 -22.83 8.23
C LEU A 411 8.42 -23.50 9.19
N THR A 412 7.93 -23.92 10.35
CA THR A 412 8.74 -24.60 11.38
C THR A 412 8.15 -25.96 11.74
N ARG A 413 8.95 -26.75 12.45
CA ARG A 413 8.51 -28.06 12.97
C ARG A 413 7.48 -27.90 14.09
N GLU A 414 7.62 -26.87 14.90
CA GLU A 414 6.70 -26.51 15.98
C GLU A 414 5.32 -26.17 15.45
N GLU A 415 5.25 -25.34 14.40
CA GLU A 415 4.02 -25.00 13.68
C GLU A 415 3.37 -26.27 13.08
N LEU A 416 4.17 -27.13 12.46
CA LEU A 416 3.67 -28.40 11.91
C LEU A 416 3.08 -29.28 12.99
N ASN A 417 3.73 -29.41 14.16
CA ASN A 417 3.24 -30.18 15.28
C ASN A 417 1.90 -29.63 15.80
N THR A 418 1.76 -28.31 15.88
CA THR A 418 0.49 -27.65 16.25
C THR A 418 -0.65 -28.05 15.32
N VAL A 419 -0.40 -28.08 14.01
CA VAL A 419 -1.42 -28.50 13.03
C VAL A 419 -1.73 -30.00 13.17
N ILE A 420 -0.71 -30.84 13.37
CA ILE A 420 -0.89 -32.28 13.59
C ILE A 420 -1.77 -32.55 14.83
N GLU A 421 -1.51 -31.85 15.93
CA GLU A 421 -2.32 -31.96 17.14
C GLU A 421 -3.77 -31.52 16.91
N ALA A 422 -3.99 -30.38 16.26
CA ALA A 422 -5.32 -29.91 15.91
C ALA A 422 -6.05 -30.91 15.00
N ARG A 423 -5.36 -31.45 13.99
CA ARG A 423 -5.90 -32.46 13.08
C ARG A 423 -6.31 -33.74 13.81
N ASN A 424 -5.51 -34.21 14.78
CA ASN A 424 -5.79 -35.42 15.55
C ASN A 424 -7.00 -35.28 16.50
N ARG A 425 -7.37 -34.04 16.81
CA ARG A 425 -8.55 -33.71 17.65
C ARG A 425 -9.79 -33.35 16.84
N SER A 426 -9.70 -33.31 15.51
CA SER A 426 -10.78 -32.88 14.63
C SER A 426 -11.16 -33.98 13.65
N ASP A 427 -12.47 -34.18 13.45
CA ASP A 427 -13.03 -35.05 12.42
C ASP A 427 -13.18 -34.35 11.06
N ALA A 428 -12.86 -33.04 11.00
CA ALA A 428 -13.00 -32.25 9.79
C ALA A 428 -12.00 -32.69 8.71
N PHE A 429 -12.42 -32.57 7.44
CA PHE A 429 -11.54 -32.81 6.29
C PHE A 429 -10.43 -31.77 6.24
N PHE A 430 -9.22 -32.24 5.92
CA PHE A 430 -8.05 -31.38 5.81
C PHE A 430 -7.20 -31.71 4.60
N GLN A 431 -6.86 -30.71 3.80
CA GLN A 431 -6.00 -30.84 2.63
C GLN A 431 -5.05 -29.66 2.47
N VAL A 432 -3.80 -29.96 2.09
CA VAL A 432 -2.80 -28.96 1.67
C VAL A 432 -2.85 -28.78 0.16
N GLY A 433 -2.73 -27.55 -0.33
CA GLY A 433 -2.85 -27.15 -1.73
C GLY A 433 -1.68 -27.56 -2.63
N PHE A 434 -1.26 -28.83 -2.59
CA PHE A 434 -0.28 -29.36 -3.54
C PHE A 434 -0.93 -29.61 -4.90
N ASN A 435 -1.13 -28.55 -5.66
CA ASN A 435 -1.92 -28.55 -6.89
C ASN A 435 -1.28 -29.30 -8.07
N ARG A 436 0.04 -29.51 -8.09
CA ARG A 436 0.74 -30.15 -9.21
C ARG A 436 0.31 -31.58 -9.46
N ARG A 437 -0.04 -32.32 -8.40
CA ARG A 437 -0.55 -33.68 -8.57
C ARG A 437 -1.88 -33.80 -9.34
N PHE A 438 -2.63 -32.69 -9.40
CA PHE A 438 -3.90 -32.61 -10.12
C PHE A 438 -3.76 -32.03 -11.53
N ALA A 439 -2.54 -31.68 -11.97
CA ALA A 439 -2.32 -31.25 -13.33
C ALA A 439 -2.59 -32.44 -14.32
N PRO A 440 -3.25 -32.21 -15.46
CA PRO A 440 -3.61 -33.28 -16.38
C PRO A 440 -2.44 -34.18 -16.75
N MET A 441 -1.29 -33.61 -17.10
CA MET A 441 -0.10 -34.42 -17.43
C MET A 441 0.46 -35.19 -16.22
N ALA A 442 0.41 -34.62 -15.02
CA ALA A 442 0.88 -35.29 -13.81
C ALA A 442 -0.01 -36.51 -13.46
N THR A 443 -1.32 -36.37 -13.62
CA THR A 443 -2.26 -37.50 -13.46
C THR A 443 -2.09 -38.56 -14.53
N GLU A 444 -1.76 -38.14 -15.77
CA GLU A 444 -1.46 -39.08 -16.86
C GLU A 444 -0.17 -39.89 -16.60
N VAL A 445 0.90 -39.22 -16.09
CA VAL A 445 2.10 -39.94 -15.63
C VAL A 445 1.74 -40.97 -14.55
N ALA A 446 0.96 -40.56 -13.52
CA ALA A 446 0.54 -41.50 -12.47
C ALA A 446 -0.23 -42.68 -13.02
N ARG A 447 -1.11 -42.47 -14.01
CA ARG A 447 -1.86 -43.55 -14.72
C ARG A 447 -0.92 -44.51 -15.47
N HIS A 448 0.09 -43.97 -16.16
CA HIS A 448 1.07 -44.81 -16.88
C HIS A 448 1.99 -45.60 -15.92
N LEU A 449 2.25 -45.07 -14.74
CA LEU A 449 3.01 -45.78 -13.71
C LEU A 449 2.19 -46.79 -12.91
N GLN A 450 0.86 -46.69 -12.96
CA GLN A 450 -0.03 -47.60 -12.23
C GLN A 450 0.15 -49.05 -12.74
N GLY A 451 0.29 -50.00 -11.81
CA GLY A 451 0.52 -51.40 -12.09
C GLY A 451 1.94 -51.74 -12.61
N ARG A 452 2.84 -50.76 -12.73
CA ARG A 452 4.25 -51.00 -13.04
C ARG A 452 5.00 -51.47 -11.81
N PRO A 453 6.00 -52.36 -11.94
CA PRO A 453 6.75 -52.87 -10.80
C PRO A 453 7.63 -51.76 -10.16
N SER A 454 7.80 -51.86 -8.86
CA SER A 454 8.86 -51.15 -8.14
C SER A 454 10.19 -51.89 -8.27
N PRO A 455 11.34 -51.19 -8.08
CA PRO A 455 11.47 -49.79 -7.80
C PRO A 455 11.29 -48.89 -9.01
N ARG A 456 10.78 -47.65 -8.79
CA ARG A 456 10.66 -46.58 -9.78
C ARG A 456 11.80 -45.60 -9.63
N PHE A 457 12.15 -44.92 -10.73
CA PHE A 457 13.15 -43.86 -10.71
C PHE A 457 12.56 -42.56 -11.29
N VAL A 458 12.69 -41.46 -10.58
CA VAL A 458 12.14 -40.16 -10.98
C VAL A 458 13.24 -39.11 -10.98
N LEU A 459 13.35 -38.37 -12.05
CA LEU A 459 14.24 -37.19 -12.16
C LEU A 459 13.42 -35.94 -12.36
N MET A 460 13.75 -34.89 -11.61
CA MET A 460 13.10 -33.58 -11.70
C MET A 460 14.18 -32.47 -11.75
N ARG A 461 14.18 -31.71 -12.84
CA ARG A 461 15.00 -30.51 -12.99
C ARG A 461 14.09 -29.29 -12.99
N ILE A 462 14.39 -28.35 -12.11
CA ILE A 462 13.65 -27.10 -11.96
C ILE A 462 14.58 -25.92 -12.15
N ASN A 463 14.31 -25.09 -13.16
CA ASN A 463 14.91 -23.80 -13.42
C ASN A 463 13.96 -22.72 -12.93
N ALA A 464 14.09 -22.32 -11.67
CA ALA A 464 13.11 -21.44 -11.03
C ALA A 464 13.32 -19.94 -11.35
N GLY A 465 14.52 -19.58 -11.86
CA GLY A 465 14.91 -18.17 -12.06
C GLY A 465 15.15 -17.42 -10.74
N ALA A 466 15.81 -16.28 -10.81
CA ALA A 466 16.10 -15.46 -9.63
C ALA A 466 14.84 -14.77 -9.09
N LEU A 467 14.74 -14.64 -7.76
CA LEU A 467 13.77 -13.76 -7.11
C LEU A 467 14.40 -12.39 -6.85
N PRO A 468 13.61 -11.29 -6.88
CA PRO A 468 14.05 -10.01 -6.38
C PRO A 468 14.52 -10.12 -4.92
N ALA A 469 15.59 -9.41 -4.55
CA ALA A 469 16.16 -9.50 -3.21
C ALA A 469 15.16 -9.08 -2.10
N ASP A 470 14.26 -8.15 -2.42
CA ASP A 470 13.21 -7.62 -1.56
C ASP A 470 11.91 -8.44 -1.57
N SER A 471 11.91 -9.61 -2.22
CA SER A 471 10.73 -10.48 -2.24
C SER A 471 10.39 -10.96 -0.82
N TRP A 472 9.11 -10.84 -0.44
CA TRP A 472 8.59 -11.35 0.84
C TRP A 472 8.87 -12.85 1.05
N GLN A 473 9.05 -13.60 -0.04
CA GLN A 473 9.38 -15.03 0.02
C GLN A 473 10.76 -15.28 0.65
N ASN A 474 11.68 -14.30 0.56
CA ASN A 474 13.01 -14.36 1.17
C ASN A 474 13.01 -13.91 2.64
N ALA A 475 11.94 -13.24 3.09
CA ALA A 475 11.83 -12.78 4.48
C ALA A 475 11.69 -13.98 5.45
N PRO A 476 12.57 -14.12 6.45
CA PRO A 476 12.51 -15.26 7.39
C PRO A 476 11.17 -15.36 8.13
N GLU A 477 10.54 -14.23 8.40
CA GLU A 477 9.30 -14.13 9.17
C GLU A 477 8.05 -14.42 8.35
N GLU A 478 8.11 -14.32 7.01
CA GLU A 478 6.94 -14.44 6.15
C GLU A 478 7.02 -15.59 5.13
N GLY A 479 8.18 -15.76 4.49
CA GLY A 479 8.35 -16.67 3.35
C GLY A 479 9.26 -17.86 3.62
N HIS A 480 10.30 -17.68 4.42
CA HIS A 480 11.30 -18.69 4.78
C HIS A 480 12.05 -19.31 3.58
N GLY A 481 12.09 -18.60 2.45
CA GLY A 481 12.80 -19.01 1.24
C GLY A 481 12.05 -19.98 0.34
N ARG A 482 12.65 -20.28 -0.80
CA ARG A 482 12.02 -21.07 -1.88
C ARG A 482 12.01 -22.57 -1.62
N ILE A 483 12.90 -23.07 -0.77
CA ILE A 483 12.93 -24.51 -0.42
C ILE A 483 11.58 -24.91 0.19
N LEU A 484 11.13 -24.20 1.22
CA LEU A 484 9.80 -24.45 1.79
C LEU A 484 8.68 -23.96 0.86
N GLY A 485 8.84 -22.78 0.28
CA GLY A 485 7.79 -22.15 -0.51
C GLY A 485 7.53 -22.77 -1.89
N GLU A 486 8.51 -23.43 -2.50
CA GLU A 486 8.37 -23.98 -3.87
C GLU A 486 8.81 -25.42 -4.00
N LEU A 487 9.99 -25.80 -3.48
CA LEU A 487 10.51 -27.18 -3.65
C LEU A 487 9.61 -28.23 -3.04
N CYS A 488 8.82 -27.90 -2.01
CA CYS A 488 7.83 -28.79 -1.41
C CYS A 488 6.82 -29.38 -2.43
N HIS A 489 6.50 -28.64 -3.50
CA HIS A 489 5.66 -29.14 -4.59
C HIS A 489 6.26 -30.35 -5.31
N PHE A 490 7.56 -30.37 -5.53
CA PHE A 490 8.25 -31.43 -6.25
C PHE A 490 8.47 -32.66 -5.38
N VAL A 491 8.68 -32.45 -4.09
CA VAL A 491 8.68 -33.55 -3.11
C VAL A 491 7.31 -34.23 -3.06
N ASP A 492 6.23 -33.45 -3.05
CA ASP A 492 4.86 -33.97 -3.08
C ASP A 492 4.56 -34.72 -4.39
N LEU A 493 4.96 -34.16 -5.53
CA LEU A 493 4.76 -34.77 -6.85
C LEU A 493 5.53 -36.08 -6.98
N ALA A 494 6.78 -36.15 -6.54
CA ALA A 494 7.57 -37.38 -6.51
C ALA A 494 6.90 -38.45 -5.65
N ARG A 495 6.40 -38.08 -4.47
CA ARG A 495 5.66 -39.00 -3.59
C ARG A 495 4.34 -39.49 -4.24
N PHE A 496 3.65 -38.62 -4.97
CA PHE A 496 2.43 -38.97 -5.71
C PHE A 496 2.69 -39.98 -6.80
N TRP A 497 3.77 -39.81 -7.59
CA TRP A 497 4.09 -40.75 -8.70
C TRP A 497 4.67 -42.07 -8.21
N ILE A 498 5.41 -42.08 -7.11
CA ILE A 498 6.01 -43.30 -6.56
C ILE A 498 4.98 -44.06 -5.72
N GLY A 499 4.19 -43.37 -4.91
CA GLY A 499 3.12 -44.00 -4.13
C GLY A 499 3.60 -44.68 -2.83
N ALA A 500 4.87 -44.49 -2.41
CA ALA A 500 5.46 -45.06 -1.21
C ALA A 500 5.92 -43.96 -0.24
N PRO A 501 6.08 -44.25 1.07
CA PRO A 501 6.68 -43.32 2.03
C PRO A 501 8.16 -43.04 1.72
N ILE A 502 8.61 -41.82 2.03
CA ILE A 502 10.02 -41.42 1.97
C ILE A 502 10.71 -41.92 3.23
N ASN A 503 11.78 -42.70 3.09
CA ASN A 503 12.58 -43.26 4.20
C ASN A 503 13.78 -42.40 4.57
N SER A 504 14.43 -41.80 3.56
CA SER A 504 15.61 -40.94 3.79
C SER A 504 15.76 -39.91 2.68
N VAL A 505 16.46 -38.83 3.02
CA VAL A 505 16.78 -37.72 2.12
C VAL A 505 18.27 -37.45 2.21
N GLN A 506 18.92 -37.31 1.06
CA GLN A 506 20.26 -36.76 0.92
C GLN A 506 20.19 -35.51 0.09
N ALA A 507 20.72 -34.41 0.59
CA ALA A 507 20.72 -33.14 -0.12
C ALA A 507 22.10 -32.49 -0.09
N ALA A 508 22.45 -31.81 -1.19
CA ALA A 508 23.62 -30.98 -1.32
C ALA A 508 23.20 -29.63 -1.88
N ALA A 509 23.59 -28.58 -1.20
CA ALA A 509 23.32 -27.21 -1.60
C ALA A 509 24.58 -26.54 -2.13
N ALA A 510 24.45 -25.64 -3.09
CA ALA A 510 25.56 -24.80 -3.53
C ALA A 510 25.98 -23.87 -2.40
N THR A 511 27.28 -23.65 -2.25
CA THR A 511 27.81 -22.73 -1.24
C THR A 511 27.44 -21.29 -1.62
N VAL A 512 26.78 -20.58 -0.71
CA VAL A 512 26.48 -19.16 -0.83
C VAL A 512 27.31 -18.37 0.17
N THR A 513 27.83 -17.25 -0.26
CA THR A 513 28.60 -16.34 0.61
C THR A 513 27.70 -15.43 1.44
N GLN A 514 26.49 -15.16 0.97
CA GLN A 514 25.43 -14.39 1.68
C GLN A 514 24.04 -14.77 1.16
N GLY A 515 23.03 -14.81 2.05
CA GLY A 515 21.61 -15.01 1.72
C GLY A 515 21.14 -16.46 1.74
N ALA A 516 19.90 -16.69 1.28
CA ALA A 516 19.27 -18.00 1.21
C ALA A 516 19.88 -18.82 0.05
N CYS A 517 20.03 -20.13 0.26
CA CYS A 517 20.46 -21.04 -0.80
C CYS A 517 19.24 -21.49 -1.64
N ASP A 518 19.19 -21.04 -2.89
CA ASP A 518 18.14 -21.41 -3.85
C ASP A 518 18.65 -22.42 -4.91
N ASP A 519 19.84 -23.02 -4.70
CA ASP A 519 20.46 -23.98 -5.61
C ASP A 519 20.82 -25.25 -4.86
N LEU A 520 20.10 -26.34 -5.12
CA LEU A 520 20.34 -27.60 -4.46
C LEU A 520 19.98 -28.81 -5.30
N THR A 521 20.52 -29.95 -4.92
CA THR A 521 20.06 -31.27 -5.35
C THR A 521 19.60 -32.06 -4.12
N ALA A 522 18.49 -32.78 -4.26
CA ALA A 522 18.00 -33.67 -3.22
C ALA A 522 17.64 -35.04 -3.82
N THR A 523 18.10 -36.12 -3.19
CA THR A 523 17.72 -37.49 -3.53
C THR A 523 16.85 -38.06 -2.40
N LEU A 524 15.64 -38.44 -2.77
CA LEU A 524 14.64 -39.06 -1.90
C LEU A 524 14.67 -40.58 -2.09
N ARG A 525 14.85 -41.35 -1.04
CA ARG A 525 14.76 -42.80 -1.05
C ARG A 525 13.43 -43.21 -0.42
N PHE A 526 12.70 -44.05 -1.12
CA PHE A 526 11.37 -44.51 -0.72
C PHE A 526 11.40 -45.92 -0.10
N ALA A 527 10.36 -46.29 0.64
CA ALA A 527 10.26 -47.53 1.37
C ALA A 527 10.22 -48.78 0.43
N ASP A 528 9.74 -48.63 -0.81
CA ASP A 528 9.69 -49.67 -1.82
C ASP A 528 10.99 -49.77 -2.64
N GLY A 529 12.06 -49.07 -2.24
CA GLY A 529 13.35 -49.03 -2.96
C GLY A 529 13.43 -48.04 -4.09
N SER A 530 12.33 -47.33 -4.41
CA SER A 530 12.31 -46.28 -5.43
C SER A 530 13.16 -45.06 -5.04
N LEU A 531 13.61 -44.33 -6.05
CA LEU A 531 14.40 -43.11 -5.89
C LEU A 531 13.77 -41.95 -6.67
N ALA A 532 13.82 -40.74 -6.09
CA ALA A 532 13.59 -39.50 -6.82
C ALA A 532 14.74 -38.54 -6.60
N THR A 533 15.25 -37.92 -7.67
CA THR A 533 16.24 -36.87 -7.59
C THR A 533 15.65 -35.57 -8.10
N ILE A 534 15.78 -34.50 -7.28
CA ILE A 534 15.29 -33.15 -7.58
C ILE A 534 16.53 -32.26 -7.68
N ALA A 535 16.73 -31.63 -8.84
CA ALA A 535 17.71 -30.58 -9.06
C ALA A 535 16.97 -29.25 -9.19
N TYR A 536 17.15 -28.36 -8.24
CA TYR A 536 16.50 -27.06 -8.16
C TYR A 536 17.53 -25.94 -8.23
N THR A 537 17.34 -24.98 -9.14
CA THR A 537 18.26 -23.84 -9.30
C THR A 537 17.50 -22.54 -9.57
N ALA A 538 17.99 -21.45 -9.00
CA ALA A 538 17.56 -20.08 -9.26
C ALA A 538 18.45 -19.34 -10.27
N LYS A 539 19.50 -19.96 -10.78
CA LYS A 539 20.55 -19.32 -11.62
C LYS A 539 20.28 -19.39 -13.13
N GLY A 540 19.26 -20.13 -13.56
CA GLY A 540 18.99 -20.29 -14.98
C GLY A 540 18.22 -19.11 -15.56
N ASP A 541 18.36 -18.90 -16.87
CA ASP A 541 17.60 -17.93 -17.64
C ASP A 541 16.14 -18.36 -17.81
N SER A 542 15.21 -17.40 -17.77
CA SER A 542 13.77 -17.65 -17.89
C SER A 542 13.32 -18.09 -19.29
N SER A 543 14.16 -17.92 -20.32
CA SER A 543 13.90 -18.43 -21.67
C SER A 543 14.09 -19.95 -21.78
N PHE A 544 14.77 -20.58 -20.81
CA PHE A 544 14.92 -22.02 -20.74
C PHE A 544 13.74 -22.66 -20.00
N SER A 545 13.33 -23.88 -20.41
CA SER A 545 12.21 -24.60 -19.79
C SER A 545 12.30 -24.61 -18.27
N LYS A 546 11.22 -24.20 -17.59
CA LYS A 546 11.22 -24.14 -16.12
C LYS A 546 11.30 -25.54 -15.52
N GLU A 547 10.56 -26.52 -16.04
CA GLU A 547 10.38 -27.82 -15.41
C GLU A 547 10.58 -28.96 -16.43
N LEU A 548 11.50 -29.89 -16.10
CA LEU A 548 11.66 -31.13 -16.84
C LEU A 548 11.58 -32.29 -15.85
N PHE A 549 10.64 -33.19 -16.08
CA PHE A 549 10.43 -34.37 -15.25
C PHE A 549 10.48 -35.64 -16.08
N GLU A 550 11.13 -36.66 -15.55
CA GLU A 550 11.24 -37.97 -16.13
C GLU A 550 10.90 -39.06 -15.11
N ALA A 551 10.11 -40.02 -15.48
CA ALA A 551 9.74 -41.15 -14.63
C ALA A 551 9.96 -42.46 -15.34
N TYR A 552 10.63 -43.41 -14.69
CA TYR A 552 11.05 -44.69 -15.21
C TYR A 552 10.48 -45.84 -14.37
N ALA A 553 9.78 -46.77 -15.00
CA ALA A 553 9.24 -47.95 -14.33
C ALA A 553 8.98 -49.10 -15.31
N GLY A 554 9.54 -50.28 -15.06
CA GLY A 554 9.23 -51.49 -15.81
C GLY A 554 9.35 -51.35 -17.34
N GLY A 555 10.44 -50.74 -17.83
CA GLY A 555 10.66 -50.51 -19.28
C GLY A 555 9.86 -49.32 -19.86
N THR A 556 9.08 -48.62 -19.05
CA THR A 556 8.36 -47.40 -19.47
C THR A 556 9.11 -46.16 -19.04
N VAL A 557 9.20 -45.18 -19.94
CA VAL A 557 9.74 -43.83 -19.66
C VAL A 557 8.64 -42.83 -20.00
N VAL A 558 8.38 -41.92 -19.08
CA VAL A 558 7.45 -40.81 -19.29
C VAL A 558 8.19 -39.50 -18.99
N THR A 559 8.07 -38.54 -19.90
CA THR A 559 8.72 -37.23 -19.78
C THR A 559 7.67 -36.11 -19.82
N ILE A 560 7.81 -35.12 -18.98
CA ILE A 560 7.08 -33.85 -19.05
C ILE A 560 8.11 -32.74 -19.21
N ASP A 561 8.00 -31.96 -20.29
CA ASP A 561 8.78 -30.74 -20.51
C ASP A 561 7.85 -29.51 -20.39
N ASP A 562 8.00 -28.75 -19.30
CA ASP A 562 7.32 -27.49 -19.00
C ASP A 562 5.77 -27.58 -19.11
N PHE A 563 5.20 -28.77 -18.87
CA PHE A 563 3.76 -29.07 -19.03
C PHE A 563 3.18 -28.71 -20.41
N ARG A 564 3.97 -28.87 -21.45
CA ARG A 564 3.61 -28.68 -22.86
C ARG A 564 3.44 -29.99 -23.61
#